data_197d68f2467dff197396bc70712d32a2
#
_entry.id   197d68f2467dff197396bc70712d32a2
#
_cell.length_a   1.000
_cell.length_b   1.000
_cell.length_c   1.000
_cell.angle_alpha   90.00
_cell.angle_beta   90.00
_cell.angle_gamma   90.00
#
_symmetry.space_group_name_H-M   'P 1'
#
loop_
_entity.id
_entity.type
_entity.pdbx_description
1 polymer ?
#
loop_
_entity_poly.entity_id
_entity_poly.type
_entity_poly.pdbx_seq_one_letter_code
_entity_poly.pdbx_strand_id
1 'polypeptide(L)'
;MIGSRFIEGGGYKGLEKNTKSTLKNIINNLNNSEDSALAVYLSILFNNLLKFILSTNIRDLTSGFIVGKKRFFSSEMFNGFEYGEYFVFVVMKLLKNNLNVREVGYYCKPRKFGKSKTSSSLFRLIRLSYPYLKIAYKSRKELNDS
;
A
#
# COMPACT_ATOMS: atom_id res chain seq x y z
N MET A 1 -3.92 -10.42 9.58
CA MET A 1 -2.67 -10.26 8.82
C MET A 1 -2.95 -9.47 7.57
N ILE A 2 -1.97 -8.69 7.12
CA ILE A 2 -2.03 -7.94 5.85
C ILE A 2 -0.84 -8.32 4.97
N GLY A 3 -1.04 -8.28 3.66
CA GLY A 3 0.05 -8.50 2.71
C GLY A 3 0.92 -7.24 2.61
N SER A 4 2.24 -7.41 2.52
CA SER A 4 3.20 -6.31 2.37
C SER A 4 4.25 -6.63 1.31
N ARG A 5 4.51 -5.67 0.44
CA ARG A 5 5.56 -5.73 -0.58
C ARG A 5 6.91 -5.25 -0.03
N PHE A 6 6.91 -4.58 1.12
CA PHE A 6 8.03 -3.81 1.64
C PHE A 6 8.67 -4.43 2.88
N ILE A 7 8.36 -5.69 3.19
CA ILE A 7 9.02 -6.46 4.25
C ILE A 7 9.77 -7.65 3.67
N GLU A 8 10.53 -8.34 4.50
CA GLU A 8 11.20 -9.59 4.13
C GLU A 8 10.19 -10.61 3.59
N GLY A 9 10.54 -11.30 2.51
CA GLY A 9 9.62 -12.20 1.78
C GLY A 9 8.61 -11.47 0.89
N GLY A 10 8.59 -10.14 0.87
CA GLY A 10 7.84 -9.31 -0.06
C GLY A 10 8.67 -8.85 -1.24
N GLY A 11 8.01 -8.36 -2.28
CA GLY A 11 8.71 -7.79 -3.43
C GLY A 11 7.78 -7.16 -4.45
N TYR A 12 8.34 -6.20 -5.18
CA TYR A 12 7.66 -5.54 -6.29
C TYR A 12 8.06 -6.22 -7.60
N LYS A 13 7.22 -6.09 -8.62
CA LYS A 13 7.44 -6.64 -9.96
C LYS A 13 8.84 -6.33 -10.48
N GLY A 14 9.58 -7.35 -10.91
CA GLY A 14 10.92 -7.19 -11.48
C GLY A 14 12.06 -7.01 -10.48
N LEU A 15 11.81 -7.02 -9.18
CA LEU A 15 12.84 -7.00 -8.15
C LEU A 15 13.15 -8.44 -7.69
N GLU A 16 14.35 -8.90 -7.97
CA GLU A 16 14.81 -10.21 -7.47
C GLU A 16 15.03 -10.21 -5.95
N LYS A 17 14.74 -11.37 -5.32
CA LYS A 17 14.71 -11.60 -3.87
C LYS A 17 16.03 -11.34 -3.14
N ASN A 18 17.17 -11.16 -3.80
CA ASN A 18 18.49 -11.28 -3.17
C ASN A 18 19.36 -10.03 -3.19
N THR A 19 18.81 -8.87 -3.50
CA THR A 19 19.67 -7.70 -3.52
C THR A 19 19.29 -6.77 -2.37
N LYS A 20 20.22 -6.51 -1.46
CA LYS A 20 20.28 -5.25 -0.70
C LYS A 20 20.40 -4.14 -1.73
N SER A 21 19.34 -3.90 -2.46
CA SER A 21 19.35 -3.06 -3.63
C SER A 21 19.24 -1.61 -3.22
N THR A 22 20.35 -0.94 -3.31
CA THR A 22 20.43 0.51 -3.43
C THR A 22 19.39 0.96 -4.46
N LEU A 23 18.71 2.06 -4.26
CA LEU A 23 17.72 2.66 -5.18
C LEU A 23 18.19 2.63 -6.65
N LYS A 24 19.49 2.72 -6.89
CA LYS A 24 20.13 2.64 -8.20
C LYS A 24 19.94 1.28 -8.91
N ASN A 25 19.96 0.17 -8.16
CA ASN A 25 19.73 -1.17 -8.71
C ASN A 25 18.23 -1.41 -8.97
N ILE A 26 17.35 -0.80 -8.17
CA ILE A 26 15.90 -0.80 -8.39
C ILE A 26 15.59 -0.11 -9.73
N ILE A 27 16.18 1.05 -9.97
CA ILE A 27 15.97 1.84 -11.20
C ILE A 27 16.52 1.09 -12.42
N ASN A 28 17.68 0.47 -12.34
CA ASN A 28 18.28 -0.25 -13.47
C ASN A 28 17.51 -1.53 -13.85
N ASN A 29 16.94 -2.25 -12.86
CA ASN A 29 16.17 -3.47 -13.11
C ASN A 29 14.74 -3.18 -13.60
N LEU A 30 14.21 -1.98 -13.36
CA LEU A 30 12.86 -1.57 -13.75
C LEU A 30 12.77 -1.03 -15.18
N ASN A 31 13.90 -0.67 -15.80
CA ASN A 31 13.91 -0.23 -17.20
C ASN A 31 13.43 -1.31 -18.18
N ASN A 32 13.36 -2.57 -17.72
CA ASN A 32 12.88 -3.72 -18.52
C ASN A 32 11.46 -4.17 -18.10
N SER A 33 10.75 -3.46 -17.21
CA SER A 33 9.40 -3.82 -16.78
C SER A 33 8.37 -2.83 -17.33
N GLU A 34 7.16 -3.31 -17.65
CA GLU A 34 6.02 -2.48 -18.10
C GLU A 34 5.56 -1.42 -17.07
N ASP A 35 5.94 -1.58 -15.79
CA ASP A 35 5.74 -0.56 -14.77
C ASP A 35 7.01 0.29 -14.69
N SER A 36 6.91 1.57 -15.02
CA SER A 36 8.05 2.47 -14.99
C SER A 36 8.70 2.50 -13.59
N ALA A 37 10.03 2.55 -13.53
CA ALA A 37 10.80 2.72 -12.29
C ALA A 37 10.25 3.86 -11.43
N LEU A 38 9.78 4.91 -12.09
CA LEU A 38 9.13 6.06 -11.47
C LEU A 38 7.86 5.67 -10.69
N ALA A 39 7.00 4.80 -11.25
CA ALA A 39 5.76 4.40 -10.59
C ALA A 39 6.04 3.59 -9.31
N VAL A 40 7.06 2.74 -9.32
CA VAL A 40 7.48 1.99 -8.11
C VAL A 40 8.05 2.95 -7.06
N TYR A 41 8.93 3.87 -7.46
CA TYR A 41 9.49 4.87 -6.57
C TYR A 41 8.41 5.74 -5.92
N LEU A 42 7.47 6.23 -6.72
CA LEU A 42 6.33 7.02 -6.23
C LEU A 42 5.43 6.21 -5.28
N SER A 43 5.25 4.91 -5.53
CA SER A 43 4.49 4.03 -4.63
C SER A 43 5.19 3.88 -3.26
N ILE A 44 6.51 3.73 -3.25
CA ILE A 44 7.31 3.67 -2.01
C ILE A 44 7.21 5.00 -1.26
N LEU A 45 7.42 6.11 -1.96
CA LEU A 45 7.33 7.45 -1.37
C LEU A 45 5.94 7.72 -0.78
N PHE A 46 4.89 7.34 -1.50
CA PHE A 46 3.51 7.50 -1.06
C PHE A 46 3.19 6.65 0.19
N ASN A 47 3.64 5.40 0.25
CA ASN A 47 3.50 4.58 1.45
C ASN A 47 4.24 5.18 2.66
N ASN A 48 5.44 5.73 2.45
CA ASN A 48 6.18 6.42 3.51
C ASN A 48 5.44 7.67 4.00
N LEU A 49 4.82 8.43 3.09
CA LEU A 49 3.99 9.57 3.44
C LEU A 49 2.77 9.15 4.28
N LEU A 50 2.03 8.12 3.84
CA LEU A 50 0.89 7.59 4.60
C LEU A 50 1.31 7.09 5.99
N LYS A 51 2.42 6.38 6.06
CA LYS A 51 3.00 5.91 7.33
C LYS A 51 3.33 7.07 8.28
N PHE A 52 3.90 8.14 7.76
CA PHE A 52 4.21 9.34 8.52
C PHE A 52 2.93 10.02 9.04
N ILE A 53 1.96 10.28 8.16
CA ILE A 53 0.67 10.91 8.53
C ILE A 53 -0.05 10.09 9.62
N LEU A 54 -0.08 8.77 9.48
CA LEU A 54 -0.81 7.87 10.37
C LEU A 54 -0.02 7.47 11.63
N SER A 55 1.25 7.83 11.72
CA SER A 55 2.17 7.43 12.79
C SER A 55 2.09 5.92 13.08
N THR A 56 2.12 5.10 12.04
CA THR A 56 2.02 3.65 12.13
C THR A 56 3.32 2.97 11.73
N ASN A 57 3.56 1.76 12.23
CA ASN A 57 4.68 0.92 11.81
C ASN A 57 4.37 0.04 10.60
N ILE A 58 3.13 0.03 10.12
CA ILE A 58 2.73 -0.70 8.91
C ILE A 58 3.48 -0.14 7.70
N ARG A 59 4.11 -1.03 6.93
CA ARG A 59 4.98 -0.64 5.80
C ARG A 59 4.23 -0.55 4.49
N ASP A 60 3.17 -1.34 4.30
CA ASP A 60 2.39 -1.35 3.06
C ASP A 60 0.91 -1.05 3.32
N LEU A 61 0.55 0.21 3.20
CA LEU A 61 -0.82 0.72 3.39
C LEU A 61 -1.63 0.75 2.08
N THR A 62 -1.07 0.20 1.00
CA THR A 62 -1.71 0.21 -0.33
C THR A 62 -1.79 -1.17 -0.98
N SER A 63 -1.51 -2.25 -0.23
CA SER A 63 -1.51 -3.61 -0.76
C SER A 63 -2.90 -4.14 -1.13
N GLY A 64 -3.92 -3.77 -0.36
CA GLY A 64 -5.28 -4.26 -0.50
C GLY A 64 -5.49 -5.70 0.00
N PHE A 65 -4.46 -6.41 0.43
CA PHE A 65 -4.57 -7.80 0.90
C PHE A 65 -4.72 -7.86 2.42
N ILE A 66 -5.85 -8.40 2.88
CA ILE A 66 -6.13 -8.56 4.30
C ILE A 66 -6.77 -9.92 4.57
N VAL A 67 -6.34 -10.57 5.64
CA VAL A 67 -6.89 -11.84 6.14
C VAL A 67 -7.07 -11.74 7.65
N GLY A 68 -8.24 -12.15 8.14
CA GLY A 68 -8.55 -12.15 9.56
C GLY A 68 -9.84 -12.87 9.88
N LYS A 69 -10.16 -13.00 11.16
CA LYS A 69 -11.44 -13.59 11.59
C LYS A 69 -12.59 -12.66 11.20
N LYS A 70 -13.67 -13.20 10.63
CA LYS A 70 -14.84 -12.45 10.17
C LYS A 70 -15.38 -11.46 11.20
N ARG A 71 -15.37 -11.83 12.49
CA ARG A 71 -15.85 -11.00 13.60
C ARG A 71 -15.15 -9.63 13.75
N PHE A 72 -13.98 -9.45 13.13
CA PHE A 72 -13.22 -8.19 13.16
C PHE A 72 -13.57 -7.25 12.01
N PHE A 73 -14.39 -7.70 11.07
CA PHE A 73 -14.78 -6.95 9.87
C PHE A 73 -16.29 -6.76 9.85
N SER A 74 -16.71 -5.54 9.61
CA SER A 74 -18.10 -5.23 9.24
C SER A 74 -18.18 -4.82 7.77
N SER A 75 -19.34 -4.97 7.15
CA SER A 75 -19.56 -4.54 5.76
C SER A 75 -19.28 -3.05 5.56
N GLU A 76 -19.56 -2.24 6.57
CA GLU A 76 -19.34 -0.79 6.57
C GLU A 76 -17.87 -0.41 6.40
N MET A 77 -16.93 -1.28 6.81
CA MET A 77 -15.49 -1.04 6.63
C MET A 77 -15.04 -1.08 5.16
N PHE A 78 -15.89 -1.59 4.27
CA PHE A 78 -15.57 -1.78 2.85
C PHE A 78 -16.46 -0.97 1.92
N ASN A 79 -17.51 -0.33 2.44
CA ASN A 79 -18.47 0.42 1.66
C ASN A 79 -18.17 1.92 1.63
N GLY A 80 -18.55 2.59 0.54
CA GLY A 80 -18.39 4.04 0.41
C GLY A 80 -16.99 4.50 -0.01
N PHE A 81 -16.18 3.60 -0.53
CA PHE A 81 -14.84 3.88 -1.06
C PHE A 81 -14.81 3.74 -2.59
N GLU A 82 -14.05 4.62 -3.25
CA GLU A 82 -13.97 4.64 -4.72
C GLU A 82 -12.88 3.69 -5.24
N TYR A 83 -11.84 3.49 -4.43
CA TYR A 83 -10.64 2.74 -4.82
C TYR A 83 -10.13 1.83 -3.70
N GLY A 84 -8.80 1.75 -3.57
CA GLY A 84 -8.12 0.95 -2.55
C GLY A 84 -7.92 1.66 -1.20
N GLU A 85 -8.41 2.90 -1.03
CA GLU A 85 -8.29 3.67 0.21
C GLU A 85 -9.05 3.04 1.39
N TYR A 86 -10.04 2.19 1.12
CA TYR A 86 -10.69 1.37 2.15
C TYR A 86 -9.66 0.60 2.99
N PHE A 87 -8.56 0.17 2.36
CA PHE A 87 -7.55 -0.62 3.04
C PHE A 87 -6.87 0.17 4.16
N VAL A 88 -6.55 1.45 3.92
CA VAL A 88 -6.04 2.36 4.95
C VAL A 88 -7.04 2.46 6.10
N PHE A 89 -8.31 2.70 5.78
CA PHE A 89 -9.37 2.82 6.78
C PHE A 89 -9.49 1.55 7.62
N VAL A 90 -9.57 0.38 6.98
CA VAL A 90 -9.69 -0.92 7.68
C VAL A 90 -8.50 -1.15 8.60
N VAL A 91 -7.26 -0.97 8.11
CA VAL A 91 -6.05 -1.16 8.90
C VAL A 91 -6.06 -0.26 10.13
N MET A 92 -6.37 1.03 9.96
CA MET A 92 -6.40 1.98 11.07
C MET A 92 -7.52 1.67 12.08
N LYS A 93 -8.69 1.23 11.60
CA LYS A 93 -9.79 0.78 12.47
C LYS A 93 -9.42 -0.43 13.32
N LEU A 94 -8.71 -1.40 12.72
CA LEU A 94 -8.21 -2.57 13.46
C LEU A 94 -7.17 -2.18 14.51
N LEU A 95 -6.25 -1.27 14.18
CA LEU A 95 -5.24 -0.76 15.12
C LEU A 95 -5.89 0.03 16.26
N LYS A 96 -6.88 0.88 15.96
CA LYS A 96 -7.65 1.62 16.97
C LYS A 96 -8.36 0.69 17.96
N ASN A 97 -8.82 -0.45 17.48
CA ASN A 97 -9.43 -1.50 18.34
C ASN A 97 -8.38 -2.38 19.05
N ASN A 98 -7.12 -1.95 19.13
CA ASN A 98 -6.01 -2.66 19.77
C ASN A 98 -5.77 -4.08 19.20
N LEU A 99 -6.14 -4.32 17.96
CA LEU A 99 -5.88 -5.59 17.29
C LEU A 99 -4.45 -5.66 16.77
N ASN A 100 -3.80 -6.79 16.97
CA ASN A 100 -2.45 -7.02 16.47
C ASN A 100 -2.48 -7.28 14.95
N VAL A 101 -2.14 -6.26 14.17
CA VAL A 101 -2.03 -6.32 12.71
C VAL A 101 -0.60 -6.67 12.33
N ARG A 102 -0.40 -7.86 11.74
CA ARG A 102 0.91 -8.35 11.28
C ARG A 102 1.01 -8.28 9.77
N GLU A 103 2.17 -7.85 9.27
CA GLU A 103 2.50 -7.88 7.86
C GLU A 103 3.08 -9.25 7.48
N VAL A 104 2.69 -9.75 6.31
CA VAL A 104 3.23 -10.96 5.68
C VAL A 104 3.73 -10.57 4.29
N GLY A 105 4.98 -10.90 3.99
CA GLY A 105 5.57 -10.61 2.69
C GLY A 105 4.84 -11.35 1.56
N TYR A 106 4.56 -10.64 0.48
CA TYR A 106 4.09 -11.26 -0.76
C TYR A 106 4.81 -10.64 -1.97
N TYR A 107 5.03 -11.47 -2.98
CA TYR A 107 5.66 -11.05 -4.21
C TYR A 107 4.61 -10.68 -5.27
N CYS A 108 4.61 -9.41 -5.67
CA CYS A 108 3.74 -8.93 -6.73
C CYS A 108 4.31 -9.31 -8.10
N LYS A 109 3.74 -10.32 -8.77
CA LYS A 109 4.17 -10.73 -10.11
C LYS A 109 3.74 -9.73 -11.19
N PRO A 110 4.51 -9.57 -12.28
CA PRO A 110 4.05 -8.83 -13.46
C PRO A 110 2.72 -9.38 -13.97
N ARG A 111 1.84 -8.50 -14.44
CA ARG A 111 0.59 -8.93 -15.07
C ARG A 111 0.89 -9.63 -16.38
N LYS A 112 0.25 -10.78 -16.61
CA LYS A 112 0.34 -11.48 -17.90
C LYS A 112 -0.54 -10.82 -18.97
N PHE A 113 -1.63 -10.13 -18.55
CA PHE A 113 -2.60 -9.50 -19.43
C PHE A 113 -3.10 -8.17 -18.85
N GLY A 114 -3.47 -7.23 -19.73
CA GLY A 114 -4.05 -5.94 -19.38
C GLY A 114 -3.03 -4.86 -18.99
N LYS A 115 -3.40 -3.60 -19.21
CA LYS A 115 -2.57 -2.43 -18.86
C LYS A 115 -2.82 -2.00 -17.42
N SER A 116 -1.78 -1.52 -16.74
CA SER A 116 -1.92 -0.94 -15.40
C SER A 116 -2.76 0.33 -15.46
N LYS A 117 -3.79 0.43 -14.62
CA LYS A 117 -4.61 1.65 -14.52
C LYS A 117 -3.84 2.85 -13.97
N THR A 118 -2.71 2.61 -13.33
CA THR A 118 -1.90 3.63 -12.62
C THR A 118 -0.64 4.04 -13.38
N SER A 119 -0.17 3.25 -14.35
CA SER A 119 1.09 3.52 -15.05
C SER A 119 1.00 4.57 -16.17
N SER A 120 -0.20 5.06 -16.50
CA SER A 120 -0.42 5.84 -17.72
C SER A 120 -0.15 7.34 -17.59
N SER A 121 -0.07 7.93 -16.38
CA SER A 121 0.19 9.36 -16.20
C SER A 121 0.47 9.71 -14.73
N LEU A 122 1.46 10.57 -14.50
CA LEU A 122 1.78 11.16 -13.20
C LEU A 122 0.58 11.90 -12.60
N PHE A 123 -0.15 12.63 -13.42
CA PHE A 123 -1.37 13.35 -13.01
C PHE A 123 -2.45 12.39 -12.48
N ARG A 124 -2.60 11.23 -13.12
CA ARG A 124 -3.53 10.20 -12.67
C ARG A 124 -3.11 9.59 -11.34
N LEU A 125 -1.82 9.38 -11.10
CA LEU A 125 -1.31 8.90 -9.80
C LEU A 125 -1.62 9.91 -8.69
N ILE A 126 -1.40 11.20 -8.92
CA ILE A 126 -1.72 12.26 -7.96
C ILE A 126 -3.23 12.27 -7.66
N ARG A 127 -4.08 12.22 -8.70
CA ARG A 127 -5.53 12.17 -8.52
C ARG A 127 -5.98 10.96 -7.70
N LEU A 128 -5.42 9.78 -7.96
CA LEU A 128 -5.74 8.55 -7.24
C LEU A 128 -5.20 8.53 -5.80
N SER A 129 -4.17 9.33 -5.48
CA SER A 129 -3.64 9.43 -4.12
C SER A 129 -4.52 10.27 -3.20
N TYR A 130 -5.31 11.19 -3.74
CA TYR A 130 -6.14 12.11 -2.95
C TYR A 130 -7.13 11.40 -1.99
N PRO A 131 -7.93 10.40 -2.41
CA PRO A 131 -8.81 9.66 -1.50
C PRO A 131 -8.05 9.01 -0.33
N TYR A 132 -6.87 8.46 -0.58
CA TYR A 132 -6.02 7.88 0.46
C TYR A 132 -5.58 8.91 1.50
N LEU A 133 -5.14 10.10 1.04
CA LEU A 133 -4.72 11.18 1.94
C LEU A 133 -5.89 11.70 2.78
N LYS A 134 -7.06 11.84 2.17
CA LYS A 134 -8.30 12.24 2.87
C LYS A 134 -8.65 11.25 3.98
N ILE A 135 -8.62 9.94 3.69
CA ILE A 135 -8.88 8.91 4.68
C ILE A 135 -7.78 8.87 5.75
N ALA A 136 -6.51 8.99 5.37
CA ALA A 136 -5.40 9.02 6.32
C ALA A 136 -5.54 10.17 7.31
N TYR A 137 -5.84 11.37 6.84
CA TYR A 137 -6.06 12.54 7.69
C TYR A 137 -7.25 12.35 8.64
N LYS A 138 -8.40 11.85 8.12
CA LYS A 138 -9.58 11.56 8.93
C LYS A 138 -9.27 10.52 10.01
N SER A 139 -8.63 9.41 9.64
CA SER A 139 -8.25 8.35 10.60
C SER A 139 -7.28 8.86 11.66
N ARG A 140 -6.34 9.74 11.28
CA ARG A 140 -5.42 10.35 12.24
C ARG A 140 -6.14 11.23 13.26
N LYS A 141 -7.07 12.05 12.80
CA LYS A 141 -7.89 12.90 13.70
C LYS A 141 -8.68 12.04 14.68
N GLU A 142 -9.36 11.01 14.21
CA GLU A 142 -10.12 10.08 15.06
C GLU A 142 -9.27 9.33 16.10
N LEU A 143 -7.97 9.14 15.83
CA LEU A 143 -7.04 8.55 16.80
C LEU A 143 -6.62 9.54 17.89
N ASN A 144 -6.52 10.81 17.56
CA ASN A 144 -6.12 11.85 18.52
C ASN A 144 -7.29 12.25 19.44
N ASP A 145 -8.53 12.10 18.99
CA ASP A 145 -9.76 12.44 19.72
C ASP A 145 -10.25 11.29 20.62
N SER A 146 -9.50 10.19 20.73
CA SER A 146 -9.82 8.98 21.53
C SER A 146 -8.89 8.78 22.66
#